data_07359125ded3e6315968a0fdf052b295
#
_entry.id   07359125ded3e6315968a0fdf052b295
#
_cell.length_a   1.000
_cell.length_b   1.000
_cell.length_c   1.000
_cell.angle_alpha   90.00
_cell.angle_beta   90.00
_cell.angle_gamma   90.00
#
_symmetry.space_group_name_H-M   'P 1'
#
loop_
_entity.id
_entity.type
_entity.pdbx_description
1 polymer ?
#
loop_
_entity_poly.entity_id
_entity_poly.type
_entity_poly.pdbx_seq_one_letter_code
_entity_poly.pdbx_strand_id
1 'polypeptide(L)'
;MEQIIEILMPWAKPFLVFCGFMLIRYLYRTVILRFLQLLNNKMSFEYGGDILDAFAKPIHIFLFILGVYAALNCSPITFVTDHPAIDKFLRSSFIIAIFWGIYNISDITHGIALKILTRAEINIEDSLANILSTMFRILIVVIATLMIAKEWNYDMSGLLASLSIGSLALAF
;
A
#
# COMPACT_ATOMS: atom_id res chain seq x y z
N MET A 1 29.66 -35.44 -6.04
CA MET A 1 28.45 -34.87 -6.68
C MET A 1 27.24 -34.93 -5.75
N GLU A 2 27.03 -36.02 -5.00
CA GLU A 2 25.90 -36.12 -4.05
C GLU A 2 25.92 -35.07 -2.94
N GLN A 3 27.06 -34.75 -2.34
CA GLN A 3 27.18 -33.74 -1.29
C GLN A 3 26.82 -32.32 -1.77
N ILE A 4 27.06 -31.99 -3.04
CA ILE A 4 26.70 -30.69 -3.61
C ILE A 4 25.18 -30.58 -3.81
N ILE A 5 24.54 -31.71 -4.19
CA ILE A 5 23.08 -31.77 -4.38
C ILE A 5 22.36 -31.67 -3.03
N GLU A 6 22.85 -32.31 -1.99
CA GLU A 6 22.28 -32.18 -0.61
C GLU A 6 22.37 -30.79 -0.04
N ILE A 7 23.41 -30.02 -0.36
CA ILE A 7 23.56 -28.62 0.09
C ILE A 7 22.71 -27.67 -0.76
N LEU A 8 22.55 -27.94 -2.06
CA LEU A 8 21.79 -27.06 -2.96
C LEU A 8 20.27 -27.28 -2.89
N MET A 9 19.82 -28.50 -2.58
CA MET A 9 18.39 -28.86 -2.56
C MET A 9 17.55 -28.01 -1.60
N PRO A 10 17.98 -27.71 -0.37
CA PRO A 10 17.22 -26.85 0.55
C PRO A 10 17.14 -25.37 0.08
N TRP A 11 18.11 -24.89 -0.71
CA TRP A 11 18.12 -23.54 -1.24
C TRP A 11 17.32 -23.35 -2.54
N ALA A 12 17.05 -24.46 -3.24
CA ALA A 12 16.27 -24.44 -4.47
C ALA A 12 14.82 -23.99 -4.22
N LYS A 13 14.22 -24.40 -3.10
CA LYS A 13 12.84 -24.02 -2.72
C LYS A 13 12.66 -22.51 -2.54
N PRO A 14 13.44 -21.81 -1.69
CA PRO A 14 13.32 -20.36 -1.53
C PRO A 14 13.59 -19.59 -2.83
N PHE A 15 14.55 -20.05 -3.63
CA PHE A 15 14.84 -19.43 -4.92
C PHE A 15 13.66 -19.57 -5.91
N LEU A 16 13.03 -20.73 -5.97
CA LEU A 16 11.89 -21.01 -6.84
C LEU A 16 10.67 -20.18 -6.43
N VAL A 17 10.42 -20.07 -5.12
CA VAL A 17 9.36 -19.20 -4.58
C VAL A 17 9.61 -17.73 -4.92
N PHE A 18 10.84 -17.25 -4.74
CA PHE A 18 11.19 -15.88 -5.08
C PHE A 18 11.01 -15.59 -6.58
N CYS A 19 11.47 -16.50 -7.46
CA CYS A 19 11.26 -16.39 -8.90
C CYS A 19 9.77 -16.40 -9.27
N GLY A 20 8.95 -17.21 -8.58
CA GLY A 20 7.50 -17.22 -8.75
C GLY A 20 6.87 -15.85 -8.44
N PHE A 21 7.25 -15.22 -7.34
CA PHE A 21 6.79 -13.87 -7.00
C PHE A 21 7.30 -12.79 -7.97
N MET A 22 8.53 -12.93 -8.48
CA MET A 22 9.04 -12.05 -9.53
C MET A 22 8.25 -12.18 -10.84
N LEU A 23 7.85 -13.40 -11.21
CA LEU A 23 6.97 -13.65 -12.34
C LEU A 23 5.58 -13.03 -12.12
N ILE A 24 4.99 -13.21 -10.93
CA ILE A 24 3.71 -12.57 -10.57
C ILE A 24 3.83 -11.05 -10.67
N ARG A 25 4.91 -10.47 -10.16
CA ARG A 25 5.20 -9.03 -10.26
C ARG A 25 5.29 -8.55 -11.72
N TYR A 26 5.90 -9.34 -12.60
CA TYR A 26 6.01 -9.03 -14.03
C TYR A 26 4.64 -9.15 -14.74
N LEU A 27 3.90 -10.22 -14.44
CA LEU A 27 2.56 -10.48 -15.00
C LEU A 27 1.49 -9.53 -14.44
N TYR A 28 1.67 -9.04 -13.22
CA TYR A 28 0.74 -8.14 -12.55
C TYR A 28 0.32 -6.97 -13.44
N ARG A 29 1.28 -6.27 -14.04
CA ARG A 29 0.99 -5.15 -14.94
C ARG A 29 0.17 -5.59 -16.16
N THR A 30 0.53 -6.71 -16.76
CA THR A 30 -0.15 -7.23 -17.97
C THR A 30 -1.55 -7.76 -17.66
N VAL A 31 -1.70 -8.48 -16.54
CA VAL A 31 -2.98 -9.06 -16.11
C VAL A 31 -3.95 -7.97 -15.69
N ILE A 32 -3.49 -7.01 -14.90
CA ILE A 32 -4.36 -5.91 -14.43
C ILE A 32 -4.77 -5.00 -15.57
N LEU A 33 -3.86 -4.62 -16.47
CA LEU A 33 -4.23 -3.83 -17.64
C LEU A 33 -5.26 -4.56 -18.51
N ARG A 34 -5.12 -5.88 -18.73
CA ARG A 34 -6.12 -6.68 -19.45
C ARG A 34 -7.45 -6.78 -18.70
N PHE A 35 -7.40 -6.99 -17.40
CA PHE A 35 -8.61 -7.06 -16.56
C PHE A 35 -9.37 -5.74 -16.56
N LEU A 36 -8.65 -4.61 -16.57
CA LEU A 36 -9.23 -3.28 -16.68
C LEU A 36 -9.85 -3.01 -18.04
N GLN A 37 -9.16 -3.38 -19.12
CA GLN A 37 -9.73 -3.24 -20.46
C GLN A 37 -11.04 -4.04 -20.58
N LEU A 38 -11.11 -5.19 -19.92
CA LEU A 38 -12.33 -6.00 -19.84
C LEU A 38 -13.43 -5.35 -18.99
N LEU A 39 -13.06 -4.69 -17.89
CA LEU A 39 -14.00 -3.96 -17.03
C LEU A 39 -14.45 -2.64 -17.67
N ASN A 40 -13.55 -1.92 -18.33
CA ASN A 40 -13.84 -0.66 -18.99
C ASN A 40 -14.82 -0.84 -20.17
N ASN A 41 -14.80 -1.99 -20.84
CA ASN A 41 -15.78 -2.34 -21.86
C ASN A 41 -17.19 -2.65 -21.30
N LYS A 42 -17.31 -2.95 -20.01
CA LYS A 42 -18.59 -3.28 -19.35
C LYS A 42 -19.15 -2.15 -18.48
N MET A 43 -18.33 -1.29 -17.97
CA MET A 43 -18.73 -0.16 -17.12
C MET A 43 -17.88 1.04 -17.55
N SER A 44 -18.56 2.15 -17.91
CA SER A 44 -17.90 3.45 -18.21
C SER A 44 -17.18 3.99 -16.96
N PHE A 45 -16.15 3.30 -16.50
CA PHE A 45 -15.32 3.73 -15.40
C PHE A 45 -14.23 4.67 -15.95
N GLU A 46 -14.61 5.92 -16.17
CA GLU A 46 -13.75 6.99 -16.71
C GLU A 46 -12.47 7.18 -15.86
N TYR A 47 -12.49 6.74 -14.59
CA TYR A 47 -11.42 6.94 -13.61
C TYR A 47 -10.73 5.63 -13.14
N GLY A 48 -11.12 4.49 -13.70
CA GLY A 48 -10.55 3.19 -13.27
C GLY A 48 -9.05 3.04 -13.55
N GLY A 49 -8.56 3.67 -14.62
CA GLY A 49 -7.15 3.72 -14.97
C GLY A 49 -6.32 4.47 -13.94
N ASP A 50 -6.78 5.63 -13.54
CA ASP A 50 -6.07 6.51 -12.61
C ASP A 50 -5.93 5.89 -11.22
N ILE A 51 -6.99 5.21 -10.72
CA ILE A 51 -6.95 4.49 -9.45
C ILE A 51 -5.90 3.38 -9.46
N LEU A 52 -5.78 2.68 -10.57
CA LEU A 52 -4.80 1.60 -10.68
C LEU A 52 -3.38 2.10 -10.80
N ASP A 53 -3.16 3.19 -11.51
CA ASP A 53 -1.86 3.83 -11.58
C ASP A 53 -1.42 4.33 -10.19
N ALA A 54 -2.36 4.79 -9.35
CA ALA A 54 -2.09 5.17 -7.97
C ALA A 54 -1.57 3.99 -7.12
N PHE A 55 -2.14 2.80 -7.31
CA PHE A 55 -1.73 1.60 -6.58
C PHE A 55 -0.59 0.81 -7.25
N ALA A 56 -0.27 1.08 -8.51
CA ALA A 56 0.73 0.31 -9.25
C ALA A 56 2.09 0.28 -8.54
N LYS A 57 2.61 1.44 -8.13
CA LYS A 57 3.91 1.53 -7.41
C LYS A 57 3.87 0.85 -6.03
N PRO A 58 2.90 1.16 -5.15
CA PRO A 58 2.78 0.51 -3.85
C PRO A 58 2.70 -1.01 -3.94
N ILE A 59 1.87 -1.54 -4.83
CA ILE A 59 1.70 -2.99 -5.00
C ILE A 59 2.97 -3.65 -5.53
N HIS A 60 3.69 -3.01 -6.45
CA HIS A 60 4.96 -3.54 -6.94
C HIS A 60 6.00 -3.70 -5.83
N ILE A 61 6.09 -2.73 -4.92
CA ILE A 61 7.02 -2.78 -3.79
C ILE A 61 6.54 -3.83 -2.78
N PHE A 62 5.25 -3.86 -2.50
CA PHE A 62 4.68 -4.85 -1.59
C PHE A 62 4.87 -6.30 -2.09
N LEU A 63 4.63 -6.57 -3.37
CA LEU A 63 4.88 -7.88 -3.97
C LEU A 63 6.35 -8.30 -3.88
N PHE A 64 7.27 -7.36 -4.00
CA PHE A 64 8.69 -7.65 -3.81
C PHE A 64 9.00 -8.04 -2.36
N ILE A 65 8.51 -7.27 -1.39
CA ILE A 65 8.67 -7.56 0.04
C ILE A 65 8.04 -8.91 0.40
N LEU A 66 6.84 -9.18 -0.13
CA LEU A 66 6.15 -10.44 0.07
C LEU A 66 6.93 -11.63 -0.53
N GLY A 67 7.54 -11.45 -1.70
CA GLY A 67 8.38 -12.46 -2.33
C GLY A 67 9.64 -12.76 -1.52
N VAL A 68 10.28 -11.74 -0.97
CA VAL A 68 11.42 -11.90 -0.06
C VAL A 68 10.99 -12.62 1.22
N TYR A 69 9.89 -12.20 1.84
CA TYR A 69 9.35 -12.83 3.03
C TYR A 69 9.01 -14.31 2.79
N ALA A 70 8.30 -14.62 1.71
CA ALA A 70 7.96 -16.00 1.35
C ALA A 70 9.21 -16.87 1.09
N ALA A 71 10.22 -16.31 0.43
CA ALA A 71 11.49 -16.99 0.21
C ALA A 71 12.25 -17.27 1.52
N LEU A 72 12.25 -16.29 2.44
CA LEU A 72 12.87 -16.44 3.76
C LEU A 72 12.17 -17.53 4.60
N ASN A 73 10.83 -17.57 4.59
CA ASN A 73 10.06 -18.62 5.28
C ASN A 73 10.28 -20.03 4.70
N CYS A 74 10.61 -20.13 3.42
CA CYS A 74 10.96 -21.40 2.78
C CYS A 74 12.44 -21.76 2.94
N SER A 75 13.26 -20.87 3.51
CA SER A 75 14.68 -21.10 3.72
C SER A 75 14.92 -22.03 4.91
N PRO A 76 15.98 -22.84 4.88
CA PRO A 76 16.39 -23.68 6.01
C PRO A 76 16.93 -22.86 7.21
N ILE A 77 16.93 -21.54 7.12
CA ILE A 77 17.41 -20.64 8.19
C ILE A 77 16.28 -20.43 9.20
N THR A 78 16.24 -21.25 10.22
CA THR A 78 15.25 -21.21 11.33
C THR A 78 15.26 -19.89 12.09
N PHE A 79 16.40 -19.19 12.14
CA PHE A 79 16.54 -17.90 12.80
C PHE A 79 15.59 -16.83 12.23
N VAL A 80 15.24 -16.91 10.96
CA VAL A 80 14.40 -15.90 10.28
C VAL A 80 12.90 -16.19 10.52
N THR A 81 12.52 -17.47 10.58
CA THR A 81 11.11 -17.87 10.75
C THR A 81 10.58 -17.66 12.16
N ASP A 82 11.47 -17.66 13.16
CA ASP A 82 11.08 -17.56 14.58
C ASP A 82 11.10 -16.11 15.11
N HIS A 83 11.50 -15.13 14.30
CA HIS A 83 11.53 -13.74 14.72
C HIS A 83 10.20 -13.02 14.50
N PRO A 84 9.45 -12.67 15.57
CA PRO A 84 8.18 -11.96 15.46
C PRO A 84 8.30 -10.57 14.82
N ALA A 85 9.50 -10.00 14.77
CA ALA A 85 9.76 -8.73 14.11
C ALA A 85 9.57 -8.79 12.59
N ILE A 86 9.81 -9.95 11.96
CA ILE A 86 9.68 -10.12 10.50
C ILE A 86 8.22 -10.07 10.10
N ASP A 87 7.34 -10.72 10.87
CA ASP A 87 5.90 -10.65 10.64
C ASP A 87 5.36 -9.23 10.84
N LYS A 88 5.82 -8.53 11.87
CA LYS A 88 5.46 -7.12 12.10
C LYS A 88 5.92 -6.23 10.94
N PHE A 89 7.13 -6.48 10.42
CA PHE A 89 7.65 -5.75 9.27
C PHE A 89 6.80 -5.98 8.01
N LEU A 90 6.39 -7.22 7.74
CA LEU A 90 5.51 -7.54 6.61
C LEU A 90 4.15 -6.84 6.75
N ARG A 91 3.52 -6.91 7.93
CA ARG A 91 2.23 -6.25 8.19
C ARG A 91 2.36 -4.73 8.07
N SER A 92 3.43 -4.14 8.61
CA SER A 92 3.71 -2.71 8.44
C SER A 92 3.88 -2.32 6.96
N SER A 93 4.57 -3.15 6.17
CA SER A 93 4.73 -2.95 4.72
C SER A 93 3.39 -2.99 3.98
N PHE A 94 2.48 -3.87 4.41
CA PHE A 94 1.13 -3.95 3.85
C PHE A 94 0.32 -2.68 4.16
N ILE A 95 0.37 -2.20 5.40
CA ILE A 95 -0.26 -0.94 5.81
C ILE A 95 0.28 0.21 4.96
N ILE A 96 1.61 0.32 4.82
CA ILE A 96 2.25 1.35 4.00
C ILE A 96 1.77 1.26 2.56
N ALA A 97 1.71 0.08 1.96
CA ALA A 97 1.29 -0.09 0.57
C ALA A 97 -0.15 0.38 0.34
N ILE A 98 -1.07 0.05 1.25
CA ILE A 98 -2.47 0.48 1.18
C ILE A 98 -2.57 2.00 1.31
N PHE A 99 -2.00 2.57 2.37
CA PHE A 99 -2.10 4.00 2.62
C PHE A 99 -1.36 4.85 1.59
N TRP A 100 -0.28 4.34 1.03
CA TRP A 100 0.40 4.97 -0.11
C TRP A 100 -0.49 5.00 -1.35
N GLY A 101 -1.20 3.90 -1.63
CA GLY A 101 -2.19 3.88 -2.71
C GLY A 101 -3.29 4.92 -2.51
N ILE A 102 -3.87 4.99 -1.30
CA ILE A 102 -4.90 5.97 -0.95
C ILE A 102 -4.35 7.41 -1.04
N TYR A 103 -3.12 7.64 -0.61
CA TYR A 103 -2.45 8.93 -0.73
C TYR A 103 -2.32 9.37 -2.20
N ASN A 104 -1.92 8.45 -3.09
CA ASN A 104 -1.82 8.74 -4.51
C ASN A 104 -3.19 9.03 -5.16
N ILE A 105 -4.26 8.37 -4.70
CA ILE A 105 -5.63 8.67 -5.17
C ILE A 105 -6.03 10.11 -4.80
N SER A 106 -5.56 10.62 -3.67
CA SER A 106 -5.87 11.99 -3.25
C SER A 106 -5.43 13.03 -4.28
N ASP A 107 -4.34 12.78 -5.01
CA ASP A 107 -3.89 13.66 -6.11
C ASP A 107 -4.85 13.63 -7.29
N ILE A 108 -5.34 12.44 -7.63
CA ILE A 108 -6.27 12.21 -8.74
C ILE A 108 -7.63 12.80 -8.40
N THR A 109 -8.09 12.61 -7.16
CA THR A 109 -9.37 13.14 -6.67
C THR A 109 -9.44 14.66 -6.73
N HIS A 110 -8.33 15.36 -6.50
CA HIS A 110 -8.26 16.80 -6.67
C HIS A 110 -8.59 17.22 -8.12
N GLY A 111 -7.99 16.57 -9.11
CA GLY A 111 -8.27 16.83 -10.54
C GLY A 111 -9.71 16.47 -10.95
N ILE A 112 -10.27 15.42 -10.38
CA ILE A 112 -11.64 14.97 -10.62
C ILE A 112 -12.64 15.90 -9.93
N ALA A 113 -12.39 16.27 -8.68
CA ALA A 113 -13.23 17.19 -7.93
C ALA A 113 -13.36 18.54 -8.65
N LEU A 114 -12.25 19.10 -9.15
CA LEU A 114 -12.27 20.32 -9.95
C LEU A 114 -13.12 20.16 -11.22
N LYS A 115 -13.03 19.04 -11.94
CA LYS A 115 -13.85 18.79 -13.14
C LYS A 115 -15.34 18.63 -12.83
N ILE A 116 -15.69 18.01 -11.70
CA ILE A 116 -17.09 17.86 -11.27
C ILE A 116 -17.66 19.20 -10.83
N LEU A 117 -16.88 19.98 -10.08
CA LEU A 117 -17.27 21.30 -9.56
C LEU A 117 -17.44 22.31 -10.69
N THR A 118 -16.56 22.29 -11.70
CA THR A 118 -16.73 23.14 -12.90
C THR A 118 -17.96 22.76 -13.72
N ARG A 119 -18.33 21.46 -13.77
CA ARG A 119 -19.59 21.03 -14.41
C ARG A 119 -20.84 21.42 -13.64
N ALA A 120 -20.72 21.54 -12.32
CA ALA A 120 -21.83 21.94 -11.44
C ALA A 120 -21.97 23.48 -11.28
N GLU A 121 -21.18 24.27 -12.02
CA GLU A 121 -21.12 25.76 -11.91
C GLU A 121 -20.80 26.25 -10.49
N ILE A 122 -20.27 25.38 -9.63
CA ILE A 122 -19.87 25.74 -8.27
C ILE A 122 -18.42 26.27 -8.34
N ASN A 123 -18.28 27.58 -8.30
CA ASN A 123 -16.97 28.24 -8.16
C ASN A 123 -16.46 28.05 -6.72
N ILE A 124 -15.86 26.89 -6.44
CA ILE A 124 -15.03 26.77 -5.24
C ILE A 124 -13.66 27.36 -5.60
N GLU A 125 -13.19 28.33 -4.83
CA GLU A 125 -11.84 28.84 -4.98
C GLU A 125 -10.86 27.64 -4.94
N ASP A 126 -9.96 27.55 -5.92
CA ASP A 126 -8.92 26.52 -6.01
C ASP A 126 -8.15 26.35 -4.70
N SER A 127 -8.09 27.43 -3.91
CA SER A 127 -7.49 27.50 -2.58
C SER A 127 -8.18 26.57 -1.58
N LEU A 128 -9.50 26.53 -1.53
CA LEU A 128 -10.26 25.68 -0.58
C LEU A 128 -10.14 24.20 -0.94
N ALA A 129 -10.18 23.84 -2.23
CA ALA A 129 -9.99 22.47 -2.69
C ALA A 129 -8.58 21.96 -2.35
N ASN A 130 -7.57 22.80 -2.47
CA ASN A 130 -6.19 22.47 -2.13
C ASN A 130 -5.99 22.26 -0.61
N ILE A 131 -6.59 23.12 0.21
CA ILE A 131 -6.56 22.98 1.68
C ILE A 131 -7.21 21.66 2.09
N LEU A 132 -8.39 21.34 1.57
CA LEU A 132 -9.11 20.10 1.90
C LEU A 132 -8.31 18.85 1.49
N SER A 133 -7.73 18.86 0.30
CA SER A 133 -6.85 17.78 -0.18
C SER A 133 -5.62 17.59 0.72
N THR A 134 -5.00 18.70 1.13
CA THR A 134 -3.84 18.66 2.03
C THR A 134 -4.21 18.11 3.40
N MET A 135 -5.34 18.52 3.97
CA MET A 135 -5.85 18.00 5.23
C MET A 135 -6.11 16.50 5.14
N PHE A 136 -6.71 16.04 4.04
CA PHE A 136 -6.97 14.62 3.81
C PHE A 136 -5.67 13.80 3.71
N ARG A 137 -4.63 14.32 3.05
CA ARG A 137 -3.31 13.68 2.99
C ARG A 137 -2.65 13.57 4.37
N ILE A 138 -2.71 14.65 5.16
CA ILE A 138 -2.18 14.63 6.52
C ILE A 138 -2.92 13.57 7.36
N LEU A 139 -4.24 13.48 7.25
CA LEU A 139 -5.05 12.50 7.95
C LEU A 139 -4.63 11.06 7.57
N ILE A 140 -4.45 10.77 6.27
CA ILE A 140 -3.97 9.48 5.78
C ILE A 140 -2.63 9.10 6.41
N VAL A 141 -1.66 10.01 6.42
CA VAL A 141 -0.33 9.76 6.99
C VAL A 141 -0.41 9.53 8.49
N VAL A 142 -1.22 10.31 9.21
CA VAL A 142 -1.41 10.15 10.66
C VAL A 142 -2.02 8.77 10.96
N ILE A 143 -3.09 8.38 10.26
CA ILE A 143 -3.73 7.07 10.47
C ILE A 143 -2.76 5.93 10.14
N ALA A 144 -2.02 6.02 9.04
CA ALA A 144 -1.02 5.01 8.67
C ALA A 144 0.05 4.85 9.77
N THR A 145 0.55 5.97 10.29
CA THR A 145 1.56 5.98 11.36
C THR A 145 1.02 5.35 12.65
N LEU A 146 -0.22 5.69 13.04
CA LEU A 146 -0.88 5.10 14.20
C LEU A 146 -1.08 3.59 14.06
N MET A 147 -1.48 3.11 12.86
CA MET A 147 -1.65 1.69 12.60
C MET A 147 -0.32 0.93 12.67
N ILE A 148 0.76 1.50 12.11
CA ILE A 148 2.10 0.91 12.18
C ILE A 148 2.56 0.86 13.64
N ALA A 149 2.42 1.94 14.38
CA ALA A 149 2.83 2.00 15.77
C ALA A 149 2.06 0.96 16.63
N LYS A 150 0.77 0.75 16.37
CA LYS A 150 -0.02 -0.31 17.00
C LYS A 150 0.52 -1.70 16.69
N GLU A 151 0.95 -1.97 15.45
CA GLU A 151 1.54 -3.26 15.08
C GLU A 151 2.83 -3.53 15.86
N TRP A 152 3.58 -2.49 16.18
CA TRP A 152 4.81 -2.57 17.00
C TRP A 152 4.53 -2.55 18.50
N ASN A 153 3.26 -2.68 18.92
CA ASN A 153 2.82 -2.68 20.32
C ASN A 153 3.13 -1.37 21.08
N TYR A 154 3.20 -0.24 20.38
CA TYR A 154 3.25 1.06 21.05
C TYR A 154 1.89 1.39 21.66
N ASP A 155 1.89 1.91 22.87
CA ASP A 155 0.67 2.40 23.52
C ASP A 155 0.20 3.71 22.85
N MET A 156 -0.92 3.62 22.16
CA MET A 156 -1.51 4.74 21.43
C MET A 156 -2.46 5.59 22.29
N SER A 157 -2.74 5.17 23.53
CA SER A 157 -3.73 5.80 24.38
C SER A 157 -3.43 7.27 24.64
N GLY A 158 -2.18 7.60 24.91
CA GLY A 158 -1.72 8.98 25.11
C GLY A 158 -1.82 9.84 23.84
N LEU A 159 -1.50 9.27 22.66
CA LEU A 159 -1.60 9.96 21.39
C LEU A 159 -3.06 10.23 21.01
N LEU A 160 -3.96 9.25 21.19
CA LEU A 160 -5.39 9.43 20.94
C LEU A 160 -6.01 10.45 21.89
N ALA A 161 -5.62 10.45 23.17
CA ALA A 161 -6.05 11.44 24.13
C ALA A 161 -5.58 12.87 23.74
N SER A 162 -4.33 13.03 23.31
CA SER A 162 -3.79 14.32 22.88
C SER A 162 -4.48 14.85 21.61
N LEU A 163 -4.76 13.96 20.65
CA LEU A 163 -5.52 14.31 19.45
C LEU A 163 -6.96 14.74 19.78
N SER A 164 -7.59 14.05 20.74
CA SER A 164 -8.95 14.37 21.20
C SER A 164 -8.97 15.75 21.87
N ILE A 165 -8.01 16.05 22.74
CA ILE A 165 -7.89 17.36 23.39
C ILE A 165 -7.56 18.45 22.35
N GLY A 166 -6.65 18.17 21.41
CA GLY A 166 -6.31 19.09 20.33
C GLY A 166 -7.50 19.40 19.43
N SER A 167 -8.33 18.41 19.11
CA SER A 167 -9.55 18.63 18.30
C SER A 167 -10.59 19.46 19.04
N LEU A 168 -10.74 19.28 20.35
CA LEU A 168 -11.60 20.12 21.18
C LEU A 168 -11.11 21.57 21.24
N ALA A 169 -9.78 21.75 21.37
CA ALA A 169 -9.19 23.10 21.38
C ALA A 169 -9.35 23.84 20.05
N LEU A 170 -9.43 23.12 18.93
CA LEU A 170 -9.70 23.71 17.61
C LEU A 170 -11.20 24.00 17.38
N ALA A 171 -12.07 23.30 18.09
CA ALA A 171 -13.53 23.49 17.97
C ALA A 171 -14.06 24.67 18.78
N PHE A 172 -13.32 25.15 19.78
CA PHE A 172 -13.63 26.31 20.60
C PHE A 172 -12.77 27.51 20.28
#